data_0f1a8e4fbbb46fc73744a29d5c879c07
#
_entry.id   0f1a8e4fbbb46fc73744a29d5c879c07
#
_cell.length_a   1.000
_cell.length_b   1.000
_cell.length_c   1.000
_cell.angle_alpha   90.00
_cell.angle_beta   90.00
_cell.angle_gamma   90.00
#
_symmetry.space_group_name_H-M   'P 1'
#
loop_
_entity.id
_entity.type
_entity.pdbx_description
1 polymer ?
#
loop_
_entity_poly.entity_id
_entity_poly.type
_entity_poly.pdbx_seq_one_letter_code
_entity_poly.pdbx_strand_id
1 'polypeptide(L)'
;KAGQTDVGLYAGIFPRRMMQGEYSRAFFSDSLRYYDNNLEGLLLTFGRPKAYFEVGCDWMGQFGTDRRERFMIFSAGRGDVLPFMSIGYSAYMYHFASCENIHGVVDNILANPWVRFDIAHLAGMQRMSARIGWLQGVQNDRRMVGNYIFSYGGELDLEVRNWNVGIVNSLFYGTD
;
A
#
# COMPACT_ATOMS: atom_id res chain seq x y z
N LYS A 1 -17.11 -16.53 21.25
CA LYS A 1 -17.79 -15.66 20.29
C LYS A 1 -16.91 -15.60 19.05
N ALA A 2 -17.38 -16.14 17.92
CA ALA A 2 -16.75 -15.96 16.64
C ALA A 2 -16.67 -14.44 16.38
N GLY A 3 -15.48 -13.94 16.06
CA GLY A 3 -15.28 -12.51 15.90
C GLY A 3 -16.17 -11.97 14.78
N GLN A 4 -16.84 -10.88 15.04
CA GLN A 4 -17.67 -10.17 14.08
C GLN A 4 -16.78 -9.73 12.92
N THR A 5 -17.24 -9.94 11.70
CA THR A 5 -16.56 -9.44 10.49
C THR A 5 -17.18 -8.08 10.18
N ASP A 6 -16.36 -7.06 10.12
CA ASP A 6 -16.76 -5.73 9.67
C ASP A 6 -16.50 -5.64 8.16
N VAL A 7 -17.53 -5.23 7.42
CA VAL A 7 -17.46 -5.01 5.97
C VAL A 7 -17.80 -3.56 5.69
N GLY A 8 -16.90 -2.87 5.00
CA GLY A 8 -17.09 -1.49 4.56
C GLY A 8 -17.06 -1.39 3.04
N LEU A 9 -17.98 -0.62 2.48
CA LEU A 9 -18.00 -0.22 1.08
C LEU A 9 -18.09 1.30 1.01
N TYR A 10 -17.10 1.91 0.39
CA TYR A 10 -17.02 3.35 0.18
C TYR A 10 -16.99 3.62 -1.32
N ALA A 11 -17.77 4.59 -1.78
CA ALA A 11 -17.87 4.97 -3.18
C ALA A 11 -17.94 6.50 -3.33
N GLY A 12 -17.33 7.04 -4.37
CA GLY A 12 -17.26 8.47 -4.65
C GLY A 12 -15.95 9.08 -4.12
N ILE A 13 -16.04 10.26 -3.51
CA ILE A 13 -14.89 10.96 -2.93
C ILE A 13 -14.91 10.75 -1.42
N PHE A 14 -13.89 10.12 -0.88
CA PHE A 14 -13.78 9.81 0.56
C PHE A 14 -12.32 9.89 1.05
N PRO A 15 -12.11 10.17 2.35
CA PRO A 15 -10.76 10.32 2.89
C PRO A 15 -9.95 9.02 2.87
N ARG A 16 -8.65 9.09 2.54
CA ARG A 16 -7.70 7.94 2.61
C ARG A 16 -7.62 7.30 4.00
N ARG A 17 -8.01 8.00 5.07
CA ARG A 17 -8.08 7.41 6.43
C ARG A 17 -9.12 6.28 6.57
N MET A 18 -9.98 6.07 5.57
CA MET A 18 -10.91 4.94 5.53
C MET A 18 -10.20 3.62 5.14
N MET A 19 -9.01 3.71 4.56
CA MET A 19 -8.17 2.55 4.29
C MET A 19 -7.72 1.92 5.61
N GLN A 20 -7.72 0.60 5.67
CA GLN A 20 -7.22 -0.19 6.80
C GLN A 20 -5.78 -0.67 6.55
N GLY A 21 -5.37 -0.66 5.29
CA GLY A 21 -4.14 -1.25 4.82
C GLY A 21 -2.88 -0.61 5.36
N GLU A 22 -1.91 -1.45 5.66
CA GLU A 22 -0.56 -1.06 6.03
C GLU A 22 0.34 -1.04 4.79
N TYR A 23 0.32 0.08 4.09
CA TYR A 23 1.12 0.25 2.87
C TYR A 23 2.55 0.66 3.19
N SER A 24 3.49 0.17 2.39
CA SER A 24 4.86 0.65 2.41
C SER A 24 4.91 2.16 2.10
N ARG A 25 5.87 2.86 2.68
CA ARG A 25 6.16 4.25 2.31
C ARG A 25 6.67 4.41 0.88
N ALA A 26 7.15 3.33 0.27
CA ALA A 26 7.45 3.29 -1.16
C ALA A 26 6.18 3.41 -2.03
N PHE A 27 4.99 3.07 -1.49
CA PHE A 27 3.70 3.18 -2.19
C PHE A 27 3.06 4.54 -1.93
N PHE A 28 2.90 4.86 -0.65
CA PHE A 28 2.24 6.07 -0.21
C PHE A 28 3.15 6.83 0.74
N SER A 29 3.74 7.91 0.25
CA SER A 29 4.53 8.79 1.12
C SER A 29 3.64 9.50 2.14
N ASP A 30 4.21 9.86 3.27
CA ASP A 30 3.47 10.62 4.29
C ASP A 30 2.96 11.98 3.79
N SER A 31 3.55 12.51 2.72
CA SER A 31 3.13 13.76 2.09
C SER A 31 1.75 13.69 1.44
N LEU A 32 1.27 12.50 1.02
CA LEU A 32 -0.08 12.33 0.45
C LEU A 32 -1.17 12.78 1.42
N ARG A 33 -0.94 12.70 2.73
CA ARG A 33 -1.88 13.20 3.74
C ARG A 33 -2.15 14.70 3.65
N TYR A 34 -1.26 15.43 3.02
CA TYR A 34 -1.36 16.89 2.89
C TYR A 34 -1.78 17.34 1.50
N TYR A 35 -1.35 16.64 0.46
CA TYR A 35 -1.57 17.05 -0.93
C TYR A 35 -2.71 16.32 -1.61
N ASP A 36 -2.97 15.07 -1.22
CA ASP A 36 -3.98 14.20 -1.80
C ASP A 36 -4.61 13.31 -0.72
N ASN A 37 -5.42 13.94 0.10
CA ASN A 37 -6.01 13.33 1.29
C ASN A 37 -7.24 12.45 1.00
N ASN A 38 -7.75 12.49 -0.22
CA ASN A 38 -8.95 11.77 -0.62
C ASN A 38 -8.63 10.71 -1.68
N LEU A 39 -9.50 9.72 -1.76
CA LEU A 39 -9.63 8.78 -2.86
C LEU A 39 -10.87 9.17 -3.66
N GLU A 40 -10.80 9.02 -4.98
CA GLU A 40 -11.92 9.23 -5.89
C GLU A 40 -12.23 7.89 -6.56
N GLY A 41 -13.19 7.13 -6.03
CA GLY A 41 -13.49 5.82 -6.60
C GLY A 41 -14.21 4.87 -5.67
N LEU A 42 -13.62 3.69 -5.45
CA LEU A 42 -14.20 2.61 -4.67
C LEU A 42 -13.19 2.03 -3.68
N LEU A 43 -13.66 1.69 -2.48
CA LEU A 43 -12.90 0.94 -1.49
C LEU A 43 -13.81 -0.09 -0.83
N LEU A 44 -13.40 -1.35 -0.85
CA LEU A 44 -14.03 -2.45 -0.14
C LEU A 44 -13.08 -2.94 0.95
N THR A 45 -13.57 -3.01 2.17
CA THR A 45 -12.79 -3.43 3.34
C THR A 45 -13.46 -4.60 4.05
N PHE A 46 -12.65 -5.53 4.54
CA PHE A 46 -13.06 -6.64 5.41
C PHE A 46 -12.14 -6.66 6.62
N GLY A 47 -12.72 -6.54 7.82
CA GLY A 47 -11.98 -6.53 9.07
C GLY A 47 -12.43 -7.62 10.02
N ARG A 48 -11.47 -8.21 10.74
CA ARG A 48 -11.64 -9.09 11.91
C ARG A 48 -10.57 -8.73 12.94
N PRO A 49 -10.73 -9.12 14.22
CA PRO A 49 -9.76 -8.77 15.25
C PRO A 49 -8.29 -9.14 14.94
N LYS A 50 -8.07 -10.21 14.16
CA LYS A 50 -6.74 -10.73 13.84
C LYS A 50 -6.40 -10.75 12.35
N ALA A 51 -7.25 -10.16 11.52
CA ALA A 51 -7.03 -10.14 10.08
C ALA A 51 -7.81 -9.01 9.42
N TYR A 52 -7.24 -8.44 8.37
CA TYR A 52 -7.99 -7.56 7.47
C TYR A 52 -7.61 -7.83 6.01
N PHE A 53 -8.49 -7.41 5.14
CA PHE A 53 -8.27 -7.36 3.70
C PHE A 53 -8.96 -6.12 3.16
N GLU A 54 -8.34 -5.45 2.21
CA GLU A 54 -8.97 -4.38 1.45
C GLU A 54 -8.53 -4.39 0.00
N VAL A 55 -9.41 -3.89 -0.84
CA VAL A 55 -9.14 -3.60 -2.25
C VAL A 55 -9.87 -2.32 -2.63
N GLY A 56 -9.19 -1.47 -3.39
CA GLY A 56 -9.76 -0.21 -3.84
C GLY A 56 -9.26 0.20 -5.21
N CYS A 57 -9.97 1.16 -5.77
CA CYS A 57 -9.60 1.83 -7.01
C CYS A 57 -9.68 3.34 -6.77
N ASP A 58 -8.63 4.05 -7.13
CA ASP A 58 -8.54 5.50 -7.10
C ASP A 58 -8.48 6.02 -8.53
N TRP A 59 -9.46 6.81 -8.93
CA TRP A 59 -9.59 7.36 -10.28
C TRP A 59 -8.97 8.76 -10.32
N MET A 60 -7.72 8.85 -10.73
CA MET A 60 -6.89 10.05 -10.59
C MET A 60 -6.97 10.99 -11.80
N GLY A 61 -7.60 10.59 -12.88
CA GLY A 61 -7.73 11.43 -14.06
C GLY A 61 -8.57 10.80 -15.16
N GLN A 62 -9.43 11.62 -15.73
CA GLN A 62 -10.35 11.22 -16.80
C GLN A 62 -9.68 11.35 -18.17
N PHE A 63 -10.04 10.44 -19.09
CA PHE A 63 -9.66 10.50 -20.50
C PHE A 63 -10.17 11.78 -21.16
N GLY A 64 -9.37 12.36 -22.02
CA GLY A 64 -9.72 13.54 -22.81
C GLY A 64 -8.77 13.76 -23.98
N THR A 65 -8.93 14.85 -24.72
CA THR A 65 -8.10 15.15 -25.90
C THR A 65 -6.61 15.24 -25.55
N ASP A 66 -6.27 16.00 -24.49
CA ASP A 66 -4.90 16.19 -24.01
C ASP A 66 -4.69 15.67 -22.58
N ARG A 67 -5.69 14.98 -22.03
CA ARG A 67 -5.65 14.41 -20.68
C ARG A 67 -5.59 12.90 -20.77
N ARG A 68 -4.55 12.35 -20.19
CA ARG A 68 -4.38 10.90 -20.08
C ARG A 68 -5.22 10.37 -18.90
N GLU A 69 -5.92 9.28 -19.14
CA GLU A 69 -6.61 8.55 -18.07
C GLU A 69 -5.59 7.95 -17.10
N ARG A 70 -5.90 8.08 -15.82
CA ARG A 70 -5.06 7.55 -14.75
C ARG A 70 -5.92 6.95 -13.67
N PHE A 71 -5.62 5.76 -13.28
CA PHE A 71 -6.20 5.14 -12.11
C PHE A 71 -5.21 4.22 -11.42
N MET A 72 -5.45 3.98 -10.16
CA MET A 72 -4.68 3.07 -9.35
C MET A 72 -5.61 2.06 -8.70
N ILE A 73 -5.33 0.77 -8.90
CA ILE A 73 -5.93 -0.31 -8.14
C ILE A 73 -4.94 -0.68 -7.05
N PHE A 74 -5.42 -0.76 -5.82
CA PHE A 74 -4.57 -1.10 -4.68
C PHE A 74 -5.25 -2.13 -3.79
N SER A 75 -4.45 -2.89 -3.07
CA SER A 75 -4.92 -3.91 -2.14
C SER A 75 -3.91 -4.11 -1.01
N ALA A 76 -4.41 -4.41 0.17
CA ALA A 76 -3.61 -4.81 1.29
C ALA A 76 -4.33 -5.84 2.15
N GLY A 77 -3.56 -6.66 2.83
CA GLY A 77 -4.09 -7.64 3.77
C GLY A 77 -3.09 -8.01 4.83
N ARG A 78 -3.61 -8.41 6.01
CA ARG A 78 -2.81 -8.90 7.13
C ARG A 78 -3.54 -10.01 7.86
N GLY A 79 -2.76 -10.96 8.38
CA GLY A 79 -3.22 -11.96 9.33
C GLY A 79 -2.23 -12.14 10.46
N ASP A 80 -2.71 -12.18 11.70
CA ASP A 80 -1.89 -12.51 12.87
C ASP A 80 -1.76 -14.04 12.95
N VAL A 81 -0.56 -14.54 12.74
CA VAL A 81 -0.24 -15.98 12.71
C VAL A 81 0.11 -16.48 14.10
N LEU A 82 0.85 -15.69 14.85
CA LEU A 82 1.23 -15.94 16.24
C LEU A 82 0.97 -14.67 17.07
N PRO A 83 0.93 -14.78 18.41
CA PRO A 83 0.73 -13.59 19.26
C PRO A 83 1.77 -12.49 19.06
N PHE A 84 2.94 -12.84 18.55
CA PHE A 84 4.05 -11.92 18.30
C PHE A 84 4.40 -11.79 16.81
N MET A 85 3.67 -12.45 15.90
CA MET A 85 4.00 -12.45 14.48
C MET A 85 2.76 -12.28 13.59
N SER A 86 2.83 -11.33 12.69
CA SER A 86 1.85 -11.12 11.63
C SER A 86 2.52 -11.24 10.26
N ILE A 87 1.76 -11.71 9.29
CA ILE A 87 2.13 -11.69 7.88
C ILE A 87 1.14 -10.83 7.11
N GLY A 88 1.60 -10.21 6.06
CA GLY A 88 0.72 -9.40 5.23
C GLY A 88 1.34 -9.04 3.90
N TYR A 89 0.59 -8.27 3.17
CA TYR A 89 1.05 -7.70 1.91
C TYR A 89 0.38 -6.35 1.67
N SER A 90 1.00 -5.56 0.82
CA SER A 90 0.38 -4.44 0.12
C SER A 90 0.79 -4.48 -1.35
N ALA A 91 -0.08 -4.03 -2.23
CA ALA A 91 0.19 -3.98 -3.65
C ALA A 91 -0.59 -2.84 -4.29
N TYR A 92 -0.05 -2.28 -5.38
CA TYR A 92 -0.81 -1.44 -6.28
C TYR A 92 -0.46 -1.72 -7.74
N MET A 93 -1.37 -1.39 -8.63
CA MET A 93 -1.17 -1.23 -10.05
C MET A 93 -1.58 0.19 -10.43
N TYR A 94 -0.63 0.99 -10.85
CA TYR A 94 -0.88 2.31 -11.42
C TYR A 94 -0.95 2.19 -12.93
N HIS A 95 -2.09 2.58 -13.49
CA HIS A 95 -2.34 2.59 -14.93
C HIS A 95 -2.35 4.02 -15.45
N PHE A 96 -1.52 4.28 -16.44
CA PHE A 96 -1.42 5.55 -17.12
C PHE A 96 -1.68 5.35 -18.61
N ALA A 97 -2.95 5.54 -19.00
CA ALA A 97 -3.42 5.28 -20.35
C ALA A 97 -2.96 6.33 -21.37
N SER A 98 -3.25 6.09 -22.63
CA SER A 98 -3.13 7.09 -23.71
C SER A 98 -4.22 8.16 -23.61
N CYS A 99 -4.13 9.18 -24.44
CA CYS A 99 -5.23 10.09 -24.78
C CYS A 99 -5.29 10.25 -26.30
N GLU A 100 -6.21 11.09 -26.81
CA GLU A 100 -6.38 11.25 -28.26
C GLU A 100 -5.08 11.68 -28.96
N ASN A 101 -4.35 12.64 -28.38
CA ASN A 101 -3.14 13.21 -28.94
C ASN A 101 -1.84 12.54 -28.47
N ILE A 102 -1.89 11.75 -27.39
CA ILE A 102 -0.70 11.11 -26.81
C ILE A 102 -0.92 9.62 -26.71
N HIS A 103 -0.26 8.87 -27.56
CA HIS A 103 -0.32 7.41 -27.54
C HIS A 103 0.72 6.82 -26.58
N GLY A 104 0.40 5.70 -25.99
CA GLY A 104 1.27 4.94 -25.09
C GLY A 104 0.61 4.69 -23.73
N VAL A 105 0.82 3.50 -23.24
CA VAL A 105 0.29 3.05 -21.95
C VAL A 105 1.46 2.64 -21.07
N VAL A 106 1.45 3.10 -19.83
CA VAL A 106 2.41 2.68 -18.80
C VAL A 106 1.64 1.98 -17.69
N ASP A 107 2.00 0.75 -17.42
CA ASP A 107 1.55 0.01 -16.25
C ASP A 107 2.70 -0.10 -15.26
N ASN A 108 2.49 0.34 -14.03
CA ASN A 108 3.46 0.25 -12.95
C ASN A 108 2.84 -0.49 -11.78
N ILE A 109 3.37 -1.67 -11.51
CA ILE A 109 2.91 -2.55 -10.44
C ILE A 109 3.99 -2.59 -9.37
N LEU A 110 3.59 -2.45 -8.12
CA LEU A 110 4.45 -2.65 -6.97
C LEU A 110 3.76 -3.57 -5.97
N ALA A 111 4.47 -4.59 -5.50
CA ALA A 111 4.00 -5.54 -4.51
C ALA A 111 5.00 -5.60 -3.34
N ASN A 112 4.47 -5.68 -2.12
CA ASN A 112 5.24 -5.74 -0.89
C ASN A 112 4.65 -6.80 0.05
N PRO A 113 4.96 -8.09 -0.10
CA PRO A 113 4.75 -9.06 0.96
C PRO A 113 5.71 -8.80 2.12
N TRP A 114 5.23 -8.98 3.35
CA TRP A 114 5.99 -8.68 4.54
C TRP A 114 5.66 -9.59 5.72
N VAL A 115 6.59 -9.67 6.67
CA VAL A 115 6.40 -10.26 7.99
C VAL A 115 6.74 -9.21 9.05
N ARG A 116 5.95 -9.16 10.13
CA ARG A 116 6.18 -8.30 11.29
C ARG A 116 6.33 -9.15 12.54
N PHE A 117 7.30 -8.77 13.35
CA PHE A 117 7.50 -9.30 14.71
C PHE A 117 7.23 -8.20 15.72
N ASP A 118 6.35 -8.48 16.67
CA ASP A 118 6.09 -7.63 17.84
C ASP A 118 6.81 -8.23 19.05
N ILE A 119 7.80 -7.50 19.54
CA ILE A 119 8.66 -7.90 20.65
C ILE A 119 8.53 -6.96 21.85
N ALA A 120 7.49 -6.12 21.88
CA ALA A 120 7.26 -5.12 22.93
C ALA A 120 7.23 -5.75 24.32
N HIS A 121 6.61 -6.92 24.46
CA HIS A 121 6.50 -7.63 25.73
C HIS A 121 7.85 -8.12 26.28
N LEU A 122 8.81 -8.46 25.42
CA LEU A 122 10.16 -8.87 25.82
C LEU A 122 11.00 -7.68 26.31
N ALA A 123 10.75 -6.50 25.75
CA ALA A 123 11.49 -5.28 26.08
C ALA A 123 10.84 -4.43 27.17
N GLY A 124 9.65 -4.83 27.67
CA GLY A 124 8.87 -4.02 28.63
C GLY A 124 8.42 -2.66 28.05
N MET A 125 8.27 -2.56 26.74
CA MET A 125 7.86 -1.36 26.02
C MET A 125 6.39 -1.38 25.65
N GLN A 126 5.80 -0.21 25.40
CA GLN A 126 4.41 -0.12 24.94
C GLN A 126 4.26 -0.65 23.51
N ARG A 127 5.26 -0.38 22.66
CA ARG A 127 5.35 -0.92 21.31
C ARG A 127 6.80 -1.07 20.90
N MET A 128 7.12 -2.23 20.35
CA MET A 128 8.42 -2.50 19.73
C MET A 128 8.20 -3.56 18.67
N SER A 129 8.37 -3.18 17.41
CA SER A 129 8.16 -4.10 16.28
C SER A 129 9.18 -3.88 15.18
N ALA A 130 9.46 -4.96 14.45
CA ALA A 130 10.24 -4.96 13.22
C ALA A 130 9.39 -5.58 12.11
N ARG A 131 9.25 -4.90 10.98
CA ARG A 131 8.61 -5.39 9.77
C ARG A 131 9.66 -5.52 8.68
N ILE A 132 9.75 -6.69 8.08
CA ILE A 132 10.64 -6.99 6.96
C ILE A 132 9.75 -7.26 5.76
N GLY A 133 9.96 -6.53 4.68
CA GLY A 133 9.20 -6.62 3.44
C GLY A 133 10.10 -6.82 2.23
N TRP A 134 9.55 -7.47 1.21
CA TRP A 134 10.13 -7.56 -0.12
C TRP A 134 9.39 -6.60 -1.04
N LEU A 135 10.12 -5.79 -1.80
CA LEU A 135 9.55 -4.87 -2.79
C LEU A 135 9.81 -5.46 -4.18
N GLN A 136 8.74 -5.70 -4.91
CA GLN A 136 8.78 -6.16 -6.30
C GLN A 136 8.10 -5.13 -7.19
N GLY A 137 8.89 -4.44 -8.00
CA GLY A 137 8.41 -3.56 -9.05
C GLY A 137 8.31 -4.29 -10.39
N VAL A 138 7.25 -4.00 -11.14
CA VAL A 138 7.05 -4.46 -12.51
C VAL A 138 6.51 -3.30 -13.32
N GLN A 139 7.26 -2.83 -14.29
CA GLN A 139 6.87 -1.72 -15.15
C GLN A 139 6.79 -2.17 -16.61
N ASN A 140 5.77 -1.72 -17.31
CA ASN A 140 5.65 -1.87 -18.75
C ASN A 140 5.28 -0.54 -19.40
N ASP A 141 6.23 0.05 -20.10
CA ASP A 141 5.98 1.18 -21.00
C ASP A 141 5.81 0.63 -22.41
N ARG A 142 4.56 0.47 -22.85
CA ARG A 142 4.22 -0.13 -24.13
C ARG A 142 4.62 0.70 -25.34
N ARG A 143 4.93 1.97 -25.16
CA ARG A 143 5.36 2.86 -26.23
C ARG A 143 6.88 2.83 -26.44
N MET A 144 7.63 2.92 -25.34
CA MET A 144 9.07 3.13 -25.39
C MET A 144 9.87 1.84 -25.41
N VAL A 145 9.45 0.87 -24.61
CA VAL A 145 10.23 -0.34 -24.35
C VAL A 145 9.52 -1.59 -24.89
N GLY A 146 8.19 -1.67 -24.71
CA GLY A 146 7.38 -2.81 -25.11
C GLY A 146 7.60 -4.10 -24.29
N ASN A 147 8.59 -4.09 -23.40
CA ASN A 147 8.94 -5.22 -22.52
C ASN A 147 8.70 -4.85 -21.05
N TYR A 148 8.56 -5.88 -20.23
CA TYR A 148 8.49 -5.71 -18.80
C TYR A 148 9.87 -5.46 -18.19
N ILE A 149 9.97 -4.42 -17.36
CA ILE A 149 11.14 -4.12 -16.55
C ILE A 149 10.82 -4.54 -15.12
N PHE A 150 11.74 -5.29 -14.51
CA PHE A 150 11.60 -5.78 -13.14
C PHE A 150 12.63 -5.10 -12.26
N SER A 151 12.16 -4.56 -11.14
CA SER A 151 12.99 -4.07 -10.05
C SER A 151 12.63 -4.76 -8.76
N TYR A 152 13.57 -4.93 -7.86
CA TYR A 152 13.33 -5.56 -6.57
C TYR A 152 14.15 -4.90 -5.46
N GLY A 153 13.64 -5.03 -4.26
CA GLY A 153 14.28 -4.47 -3.09
C GLY A 153 13.78 -5.07 -1.79
N GLY A 154 14.35 -4.61 -0.72
CA GLY A 154 13.94 -4.93 0.64
C GLY A 154 13.53 -3.68 1.41
N GLU A 155 12.61 -3.86 2.35
CA GLU A 155 12.16 -2.85 3.29
C GLU A 155 12.31 -3.37 4.71
N LEU A 156 12.85 -2.54 5.59
CA LEU A 156 12.87 -2.79 7.02
C LEU A 156 12.27 -1.60 7.75
N ASP A 157 11.12 -1.82 8.40
CA ASP A 157 10.51 -0.84 9.29
C ASP A 157 10.75 -1.23 10.73
N LEU A 158 11.24 -0.28 11.51
CA LEU A 158 11.41 -0.39 12.94
C LEU A 158 10.51 0.61 13.64
N GLU A 159 9.71 0.16 14.58
CA GLU A 159 8.88 1.02 15.42
C GLU A 159 9.17 0.72 16.89
N VAL A 160 9.49 1.78 17.62
CA VAL A 160 9.67 1.75 19.08
C VAL A 160 8.83 2.86 19.69
N ARG A 161 8.02 2.53 20.68
CA ARG A 161 7.24 3.51 21.45
C ARG A 161 7.30 3.17 22.92
N ASN A 162 7.62 4.18 23.71
CA ASN A 162 7.54 4.10 25.16
C ASN A 162 7.16 5.49 25.73
N TRP A 163 6.31 5.52 26.75
CA TRP A 163 5.69 6.74 27.28
C TRP A 163 5.03 7.55 26.15
N ASN A 164 5.41 8.84 26.04
CA ASN A 164 4.89 9.76 25.01
C ASN A 164 5.84 9.93 23.82
N VAL A 165 6.90 9.11 23.74
CA VAL A 165 7.91 9.17 22.68
C VAL A 165 7.80 7.94 21.80
N GLY A 166 7.76 8.17 20.48
CA GLY A 166 7.78 7.11 19.47
C GLY A 166 8.78 7.44 18.37
N ILE A 167 9.50 6.41 17.93
CA ILE A 167 10.43 6.47 16.79
C ILE A 167 9.97 5.44 15.78
N VAL A 168 9.81 5.87 14.54
CA VAL A 168 9.56 5.01 13.38
C VAL A 168 10.66 5.27 12.38
N ASN A 169 11.32 4.20 11.94
CA ASN A 169 12.38 4.26 10.95
C ASN A 169 12.08 3.28 9.83
N SER A 170 12.20 3.70 8.57
CA SER A 170 12.06 2.87 7.39
C SER A 170 13.34 2.91 6.58
N LEU A 171 13.91 1.75 6.32
CA LEU A 171 15.11 1.56 5.52
C LEU A 171 14.72 0.80 4.24
N PHE A 172 15.20 1.29 3.12
CA PHE A 172 14.99 0.70 1.81
C PHE A 172 16.33 0.36 1.18
N TYR A 173 16.38 -0.79 0.54
CA TYR A 173 17.50 -1.21 -0.30
C TYR A 173 16.96 -1.88 -1.55
N GLY A 174 17.43 -1.49 -2.72
CA GLY A 174 16.91 -2.03 -3.98
C GLY A 174 17.89 -1.90 -5.13
N THR A 175 17.51 -2.49 -6.24
CA THR A 175 18.19 -2.34 -7.53
C THR A 175 17.71 -1.07 -8.22
N ASP A 176 18.61 -0.41 -8.90
CA ASP A 176 18.32 0.69 -9.82
C ASP A 176 17.60 0.18 -11.08
#